data_bd3745e482d5ae3d13caeca4c0ca1574
#
_entry.id   bd3745e482d5ae3d13caeca4c0ca1574
#
_cell.length_a   1.000
_cell.length_b   1.000
_cell.length_c   1.000
_cell.angle_alpha   90.00
_cell.angle_beta   90.00
_cell.angle_gamma   90.00
#
_symmetry.space_group_name_H-M   'P 1'
#
loop_
_entity.id
_entity.type
_entity.pdbx_description
1 polymer ?
#
loop_
_entity_poly.entity_id
_entity_poly.type
_entity_poly.pdbx_seq_one_letter_code
_entity_poly.pdbx_strand_id
1 'polypeptide(L)'
;VLKNGLTYYIYKTDVVKNVASYYIIQNVGSILENDDQLGLAHFLEHMAFNGTQNFPGKGVLNTLQKHGAVFAKDINAYTAFDETVYNMNNIPTNVPGLVDTSLLILHDWADGLLLTNEEIDAERGVIKEEWRSRQNGDMRLFKKSLPTMYNSTKYADRMPIGTMEIIENFKYKTLRDFYHDWYRTDLQAIAIVGDIDVAEIEAKIEKLFSPIPAIKNPLPRIVVEIPDNSKML
;
A
#
# COMPACT_ATOMS: atom_id res chain seq x y z
N VAL A 1 -11.49 -12.95 10.24
CA VAL A 1 -11.19 -11.60 10.75
C VAL A 1 -10.64 -11.74 12.15
N LEU A 2 -9.52 -11.09 12.43
CA LEU A 2 -8.90 -11.03 13.76
C LEU A 2 -9.68 -10.10 14.69
N LYS A 3 -9.46 -10.25 16.02
CA LYS A 3 -10.13 -9.41 17.02
C LYS A 3 -9.83 -7.91 16.91
N ASN A 4 -8.69 -7.55 16.33
CA ASN A 4 -8.29 -6.17 16.06
C ASN A 4 -8.88 -5.58 14.77
N GLY A 5 -9.68 -6.35 14.02
CA GLY A 5 -10.36 -5.92 12.81
C GLY A 5 -9.66 -6.32 11.49
N LEU A 6 -8.41 -6.78 11.54
CA LEU A 6 -7.69 -7.20 10.33
C LEU A 6 -8.39 -8.40 9.67
N THR A 7 -8.66 -8.27 8.39
CA THR A 7 -9.25 -9.34 7.58
C THR A 7 -8.14 -10.18 6.93
N TYR A 8 -8.34 -11.49 6.83
CA TYR A 8 -7.41 -12.34 6.08
C TYR A 8 -8.14 -13.35 5.21
N TYR A 9 -7.50 -13.70 4.10
CA TYR A 9 -7.93 -14.70 3.14
C TYR A 9 -6.78 -15.66 2.89
N ILE A 10 -7.06 -16.97 2.94
CA ILE A 10 -6.07 -18.01 2.64
C ILE A 10 -6.71 -18.93 1.59
N TYR A 11 -6.07 -19.05 0.45
CA TYR A 11 -6.53 -19.93 -0.61
C TYR A 11 -5.43 -20.90 -1.04
N LYS A 12 -5.64 -22.18 -0.73
CA LYS A 12 -4.73 -23.24 -1.16
C LYS A 12 -4.98 -23.58 -2.63
N THR A 13 -3.92 -23.55 -3.42
CA THR A 13 -3.91 -24.03 -4.80
C THR A 13 -2.55 -24.63 -5.12
N ASP A 14 -2.53 -25.72 -5.87
CA ASP A 14 -1.32 -26.41 -6.29
C ASP A 14 -1.12 -26.40 -7.82
N VAL A 15 -1.80 -25.48 -8.50
CA VAL A 15 -1.64 -25.28 -9.95
C VAL A 15 -0.18 -24.97 -10.29
N VAL A 16 0.50 -24.17 -9.45
CA VAL A 16 1.95 -24.02 -9.48
C VAL A 16 2.50 -24.51 -8.15
N LYS A 17 3.35 -25.55 -8.21
CA LYS A 17 3.90 -26.20 -7.02
C LYS A 17 4.98 -25.35 -6.36
N ASN A 18 5.07 -25.43 -5.03
CA ASN A 18 6.10 -24.82 -4.20
C ASN A 18 6.22 -23.30 -4.32
N VAL A 19 5.13 -22.60 -4.63
CA VAL A 19 5.07 -21.12 -4.65
C VAL A 19 3.79 -20.62 -4.03
N ALA A 20 3.86 -19.41 -3.47
CA ALA A 20 2.70 -18.65 -3.02
C ALA A 20 2.85 -17.17 -3.36
N SER A 21 1.71 -16.49 -3.42
CA SER A 21 1.60 -15.05 -3.54
C SER A 21 1.00 -14.46 -2.27
N TYR A 22 1.53 -13.33 -1.85
CA TYR A 22 1.21 -12.63 -0.61
C TYR A 22 0.78 -11.20 -0.93
N TYR A 23 -0.34 -10.78 -0.39
CA TYR A 23 -0.90 -9.46 -0.60
C TYR A 23 -1.25 -8.83 0.73
N ILE A 24 -1.01 -7.52 0.87
CA ILE A 24 -1.70 -6.68 1.83
C ILE A 24 -2.41 -5.57 1.08
N ILE A 25 -3.69 -5.43 1.38
CA ILE A 25 -4.59 -4.44 0.81
C ILE A 25 -4.92 -3.44 1.91
N GLN A 26 -4.56 -2.19 1.68
CA GLN A 26 -4.97 -1.05 2.49
C GLN A 26 -6.23 -0.45 1.84
N ASN A 27 -7.35 -0.43 2.53
CA ASN A 27 -8.54 0.31 2.11
C ASN A 27 -8.31 1.83 2.32
N VAL A 28 -7.17 2.30 1.83
CA VAL A 28 -6.59 3.62 2.01
C VAL A 28 -5.96 4.04 0.69
N GLY A 29 -6.40 5.14 0.14
CA GLY A 29 -5.87 5.71 -1.08
C GLY A 29 -5.93 7.23 -1.03
N SER A 30 -5.66 7.87 -2.15
CA SER A 30 -5.56 9.32 -2.23
C SER A 30 -6.87 10.06 -1.90
N ILE A 31 -8.02 9.40 -1.95
CA ILE A 31 -9.31 9.98 -1.58
C ILE A 31 -9.37 10.43 -0.10
N LEU A 32 -8.55 9.82 0.77
CA LEU A 32 -8.50 10.13 2.18
C LEU A 32 -7.58 11.32 2.50
N GLU A 33 -6.78 11.76 1.55
CA GLU A 33 -5.88 12.91 1.72
C GLU A 33 -6.64 14.21 1.96
N ASN A 34 -6.10 15.06 2.84
CA ASN A 34 -6.46 16.46 2.94
C ASN A 34 -5.75 17.29 1.86
N ASP A 35 -6.06 18.57 1.74
CA ASP A 35 -5.46 19.41 0.70
C ASP A 35 -3.95 19.65 0.89
N ASP A 36 -3.45 19.55 2.10
CA ASP A 36 -2.02 19.60 2.44
C ASP A 36 -1.31 18.25 2.37
N GLN A 37 -2.01 17.20 1.93
CA GLN A 37 -1.54 15.81 1.89
C GLN A 37 -1.52 15.23 0.48
N LEU A 38 -1.76 16.02 -0.57
CA LEU A 38 -1.89 15.53 -1.95
C LEU A 38 -0.65 14.77 -2.43
N GLY A 39 -0.81 13.47 -2.62
CA GLY A 39 0.24 12.52 -3.03
C GLY A 39 0.86 11.73 -1.88
N LEU A 40 0.43 11.92 -0.62
CA LEU A 40 1.04 11.21 0.51
C LEU A 40 0.65 9.73 0.59
N ALA A 41 -0.51 9.32 0.08
CA ALA A 41 -0.85 7.90 -0.04
C ALA A 41 0.15 7.17 -0.94
N HIS A 42 0.47 7.73 -2.10
CA HIS A 42 1.48 7.21 -3.02
C HIS A 42 2.90 7.33 -2.45
N PHE A 43 3.19 8.39 -1.73
CA PHE A 43 4.47 8.54 -1.04
C PHE A 43 4.69 7.44 0.01
N LEU A 44 3.65 7.07 0.76
CA LEU A 44 3.72 5.94 1.70
C LEU A 44 3.95 4.60 1.00
N GLU A 45 3.37 4.40 -0.17
CA GLU A 45 3.63 3.22 -0.99
C GLU A 45 5.14 3.06 -1.23
N HIS A 46 5.82 4.11 -1.67
CA HIS A 46 7.27 4.11 -1.87
C HIS A 46 8.03 3.85 -0.56
N MET A 47 7.60 4.48 0.53
CA MET A 47 8.25 4.34 1.83
C MET A 47 8.18 2.91 2.38
N ALA A 48 7.22 2.10 1.99
CA ALA A 48 7.13 0.69 2.37
C ALA A 48 8.33 -0.16 1.87
N PHE A 49 9.07 0.34 0.88
CA PHE A 49 10.30 -0.27 0.36
C PHE A 49 11.58 0.43 0.85
N ASN A 50 11.45 1.50 1.65
CA ASN A 50 12.55 2.35 2.13
C ASN A 50 12.80 2.23 3.64
N GLY A 51 12.40 1.12 4.24
CA GLY A 51 12.70 0.81 5.63
C GLY A 51 11.48 0.50 6.46
N THR A 52 11.49 -0.69 7.01
CA THR A 52 10.51 -1.16 7.98
C THR A 52 11.22 -1.64 9.23
N GLN A 53 10.46 -1.90 10.29
CA GLN A 53 10.98 -2.26 11.60
C GLN A 53 11.94 -3.47 11.56
N ASN A 54 11.59 -4.50 10.80
CA ASN A 54 12.41 -5.72 10.68
C ASN A 54 13.33 -5.69 9.44
N PHE A 55 13.10 -4.80 8.50
CA PHE A 55 13.84 -4.69 7.24
C PHE A 55 14.24 -3.22 6.96
N PRO A 56 15.24 -2.68 7.68
CA PRO A 56 15.64 -1.29 7.52
C PRO A 56 16.22 -1.01 6.13
N GLY A 57 16.08 0.23 5.66
CA GLY A 57 16.53 0.66 4.34
C GLY A 57 15.88 -0.17 3.22
N LYS A 58 16.66 -0.68 2.28
CA LYS A 58 16.18 -1.56 1.20
C LYS A 58 16.06 -3.04 1.62
N GLY A 59 15.92 -3.32 2.91
CA GLY A 59 15.93 -4.67 3.47
C GLY A 59 14.88 -5.60 2.91
N VAL A 60 13.65 -5.13 2.66
CA VAL A 60 12.58 -5.92 2.03
C VAL A 60 13.02 -6.41 0.64
N LEU A 61 13.45 -5.49 -0.22
CA LEU A 61 13.88 -5.81 -1.59
C LEU A 61 15.09 -6.75 -1.59
N ASN A 62 16.11 -6.41 -0.81
CA ASN A 62 17.34 -7.21 -0.71
C ASN A 62 17.06 -8.63 -0.24
N THR A 63 16.14 -8.81 0.70
CA THR A 63 15.78 -10.12 1.23
C THR A 63 15.09 -10.97 0.17
N LEU A 64 14.09 -10.44 -0.50
CA LEU A 64 13.33 -11.18 -1.51
C LEU A 64 14.15 -11.45 -2.78
N GLN A 65 14.98 -10.51 -3.21
CA GLN A 65 15.85 -10.67 -4.38
C GLN A 65 16.90 -11.76 -4.20
N LYS A 66 17.41 -11.98 -2.97
CA LYS A 66 18.29 -13.11 -2.66
C LYS A 66 17.66 -14.47 -2.94
N HIS A 67 16.33 -14.54 -2.93
CA HIS A 67 15.56 -15.74 -3.24
C HIS A 67 14.96 -15.73 -4.66
N GLY A 68 15.47 -14.86 -5.54
CA GLY A 68 15.14 -14.84 -6.96
C GLY A 68 13.93 -13.98 -7.34
N ALA A 69 13.28 -13.31 -6.39
CA ALA A 69 12.19 -12.39 -6.71
C ALA A 69 12.71 -11.14 -7.45
N VAL A 70 11.97 -10.69 -8.46
CA VAL A 70 12.33 -9.54 -9.29
C VAL A 70 11.41 -8.37 -8.97
N PHE A 71 11.99 -7.19 -8.67
CA PHE A 71 11.23 -5.97 -8.44
C PHE A 71 10.45 -5.55 -9.70
N ALA A 72 9.28 -5.01 -9.52
CA ALA A 72 8.29 -4.65 -10.55
C ALA A 72 7.66 -5.85 -11.31
N LYS A 73 8.13 -7.08 -11.06
CA LYS A 73 7.52 -8.31 -11.60
C LYS A 73 6.90 -9.16 -10.49
N ASP A 74 7.72 -9.58 -9.54
CA ASP A 74 7.30 -10.45 -8.43
C ASP A 74 7.02 -9.65 -7.15
N ILE A 75 7.68 -8.50 -6.98
CA ILE A 75 7.48 -7.57 -5.86
C ILE A 75 6.97 -6.27 -6.47
N ASN A 76 5.78 -5.85 -6.08
CA ASN A 76 5.16 -4.65 -6.63
C ASN A 76 4.21 -4.00 -5.62
N ALA A 77 3.78 -2.78 -5.93
CA ALA A 77 2.71 -2.08 -5.24
C ALA A 77 2.00 -1.12 -6.21
N TYR A 78 0.84 -0.66 -5.83
CA TYR A 78 0.16 0.44 -6.49
C TYR A 78 -0.73 1.20 -5.51
N THR A 79 -0.90 2.49 -5.78
CA THR A 79 -1.85 3.37 -5.08
C THR A 79 -2.91 3.85 -6.06
N ALA A 80 -4.17 3.65 -5.69
CA ALA A 80 -5.35 4.17 -6.39
C ALA A 80 -6.03 5.26 -5.54
N PHE A 81 -7.21 5.69 -5.97
CA PHE A 81 -8.01 6.63 -5.19
C PHE A 81 -8.46 6.05 -3.85
N ASP A 82 -8.90 4.78 -3.84
CA ASP A 82 -9.56 4.16 -2.69
C ASP A 82 -8.71 3.14 -1.95
N GLU A 83 -7.62 2.69 -2.56
CA GLU A 83 -6.80 1.60 -2.04
C GLU A 83 -5.31 1.75 -2.35
N THR A 84 -4.49 1.12 -1.53
CA THR A 84 -3.07 0.85 -1.78
C THR A 84 -2.82 -0.63 -1.57
N VAL A 85 -2.19 -1.28 -2.53
CA VAL A 85 -1.92 -2.72 -2.49
C VAL A 85 -0.44 -2.98 -2.64
N TYR A 86 0.10 -3.83 -1.78
CA TYR A 86 1.46 -4.37 -1.88
C TYR A 86 1.39 -5.86 -2.12
N ASN A 87 2.26 -6.37 -2.97
CA ASN A 87 2.27 -7.80 -3.27
C ASN A 87 3.67 -8.37 -3.48
N MET A 88 3.78 -9.65 -3.13
CA MET A 88 4.92 -10.51 -3.42
C MET A 88 4.37 -11.76 -4.11
N ASN A 89 4.72 -11.96 -5.37
CA ASN A 89 4.24 -13.07 -6.19
C ASN A 89 5.33 -14.12 -6.39
N ASN A 90 4.92 -15.35 -6.64
CA ASN A 90 5.81 -16.47 -6.98
C ASN A 90 6.92 -16.72 -5.95
N ILE A 91 6.65 -16.47 -4.67
CA ILE A 91 7.63 -16.69 -3.60
C ILE A 91 7.70 -18.18 -3.30
N PRO A 92 8.91 -18.79 -3.31
CA PRO A 92 9.09 -20.22 -3.02
C PRO A 92 8.61 -20.59 -1.61
N THR A 93 7.77 -21.64 -1.51
CA THR A 93 7.27 -22.16 -0.22
C THR A 93 8.13 -23.26 0.35
N ASN A 94 9.00 -23.86 -0.46
CA ASN A 94 9.92 -24.95 -0.08
C ASN A 94 11.28 -24.43 0.42
N VAL A 95 11.50 -23.13 0.48
CA VAL A 95 12.71 -22.53 1.05
C VAL A 95 12.49 -22.33 2.56
N PRO A 96 13.31 -22.94 3.43
CA PRO A 96 13.14 -22.82 4.87
C PRO A 96 13.11 -21.36 5.35
N GLY A 97 12.08 -20.99 6.12
CA GLY A 97 11.92 -19.66 6.71
C GLY A 97 11.40 -18.59 5.76
N LEU A 98 11.29 -18.83 4.44
CA LEU A 98 10.89 -17.79 3.50
C LEU A 98 9.40 -17.45 3.62
N VAL A 99 8.53 -18.42 3.94
CA VAL A 99 7.13 -18.19 4.27
C VAL A 99 6.99 -17.26 5.48
N ASP A 100 7.75 -17.53 6.55
CA ASP A 100 7.74 -16.69 7.76
C ASP A 100 8.26 -15.28 7.47
N THR A 101 9.31 -15.18 6.67
CA THR A 101 9.86 -13.90 6.20
C THR A 101 8.84 -13.11 5.40
N SER A 102 8.11 -13.77 4.50
CA SER A 102 7.06 -13.12 3.69
C SER A 102 5.90 -12.60 4.56
N LEU A 103 5.47 -13.39 5.54
CA LEU A 103 4.45 -12.95 6.51
C LEU A 103 4.95 -11.79 7.38
N LEU A 104 6.23 -11.78 7.77
CA LEU A 104 6.84 -10.69 8.52
C LEU A 104 6.93 -9.41 7.68
N ILE A 105 7.20 -9.51 6.39
CA ILE A 105 7.14 -8.36 5.47
C ILE A 105 5.71 -7.79 5.40
N LEU A 106 4.68 -8.65 5.26
CA LEU A 106 3.30 -8.18 5.31
C LEU A 106 2.95 -7.49 6.63
N HIS A 107 3.45 -8.04 7.76
CA HIS A 107 3.27 -7.43 9.08
C HIS A 107 3.89 -6.04 9.13
N ASP A 108 5.11 -5.88 8.66
CA ASP A 108 5.79 -4.59 8.63
C ASP A 108 5.12 -3.58 7.70
N TRP A 109 4.55 -4.04 6.59
CA TRP A 109 3.71 -3.20 5.72
C TRP A 109 2.36 -2.83 6.36
N ALA A 110 1.89 -3.62 7.33
CA ALA A 110 0.69 -3.31 8.09
C ALA A 110 0.92 -2.23 9.16
N ASP A 111 1.99 -2.34 9.96
CA ASP A 111 2.22 -1.50 11.16
C ASP A 111 3.72 -1.28 11.49
N GLY A 112 4.61 -1.37 10.51
CA GLY A 112 6.05 -1.32 10.79
C GLY A 112 6.86 -0.34 9.93
N LEU A 113 6.25 0.64 9.25
CA LEU A 113 7.01 1.61 8.45
C LEU A 113 7.80 2.57 9.33
N LEU A 114 9.10 2.74 9.06
CA LEU A 114 9.97 3.59 9.87
C LEU A 114 9.81 5.08 9.59
N LEU A 115 9.58 5.46 8.35
CA LEU A 115 9.37 6.83 7.90
C LEU A 115 10.42 7.79 8.45
N THR A 116 11.72 7.43 8.32
CA THR A 116 12.82 8.29 8.77
C THR A 116 12.92 9.54 7.91
N ASN A 117 13.41 10.63 8.47
CA ASN A 117 13.52 11.90 7.72
C ASN A 117 14.44 11.74 6.51
N GLU A 118 15.55 11.02 6.68
CA GLU A 118 16.56 10.77 5.66
C GLU A 118 15.97 10.03 4.45
N GLU A 119 15.20 8.96 4.69
CA GLU A 119 14.56 8.19 3.63
C GLU A 119 13.41 8.99 2.96
N ILE A 120 12.65 9.77 3.72
CA ILE A 120 11.62 10.66 3.17
C ILE A 120 12.27 11.69 2.22
N ASP A 121 13.35 12.35 2.63
CA ASP A 121 14.01 13.35 1.79
C ASP A 121 14.65 12.73 0.55
N ALA A 122 15.24 11.54 0.66
CA ALA A 122 15.76 10.80 -0.48
C ALA A 122 14.66 10.44 -1.50
N GLU A 123 13.48 10.04 -1.02
CA GLU A 123 12.38 9.61 -1.87
C GLU A 123 11.66 10.74 -2.61
N ARG A 124 11.70 12.00 -2.09
CA ARG A 124 11.14 13.17 -2.79
C ARG A 124 11.69 13.32 -4.20
N GLY A 125 12.98 13.07 -4.40
CA GLY A 125 13.61 13.11 -5.71
C GLY A 125 13.09 12.05 -6.67
N VAL A 126 12.88 10.84 -6.18
CA VAL A 126 12.35 9.71 -6.97
C VAL A 126 10.92 10.00 -7.44
N ILE A 127 10.04 10.42 -6.54
CA ILE A 127 8.65 10.76 -6.89
C ILE A 127 8.59 11.97 -7.83
N LYS A 128 9.48 12.95 -7.66
CA LYS A 128 9.58 14.08 -8.58
C LYS A 128 9.91 13.64 -10.00
N GLU A 129 10.86 12.72 -10.18
CA GLU A 129 11.20 12.21 -11.51
C GLU A 129 10.07 11.36 -12.09
N GLU A 130 9.37 10.58 -11.29
CA GLU A 130 8.18 9.86 -11.70
C GLU A 130 7.08 10.83 -12.15
N TRP A 131 6.80 11.86 -11.38
CA TRP A 131 5.84 12.90 -11.74
C TRP A 131 6.20 13.55 -13.08
N ARG A 132 7.47 13.90 -13.28
CA ARG A 132 7.96 14.48 -14.53
C ARG A 132 7.76 13.56 -15.72
N SER A 133 8.09 12.29 -15.56
CA SER A 133 7.97 11.29 -16.64
C SER A 133 6.53 11.09 -17.10
N ARG A 134 5.57 11.32 -16.22
CA ARG A 134 4.13 11.21 -16.49
C ARG A 134 3.52 12.49 -17.10
N GLN A 135 4.26 13.62 -17.19
CA GLN A 135 3.75 14.89 -17.75
C GLN A 135 3.79 14.88 -19.28
N ASN A 136 2.76 14.35 -19.90
CA ASN A 136 2.58 14.32 -21.36
C ASN A 136 1.21 14.87 -21.77
N GLY A 137 0.89 14.83 -23.07
CA GLY A 137 -0.39 15.31 -23.61
C GLY A 137 -1.59 14.57 -23.06
N ASP A 138 -1.48 13.24 -22.97
CA ASP A 138 -2.55 12.36 -22.50
C ASP A 138 -2.86 12.61 -21.03
N MET A 139 -1.84 12.78 -20.21
CA MET A 139 -2.01 13.12 -18.80
C MET A 139 -2.67 14.48 -18.60
N ARG A 140 -2.31 15.48 -19.42
CA ARG A 140 -2.99 16.79 -19.35
C ARG A 140 -4.45 16.71 -19.74
N LEU A 141 -4.77 15.91 -20.79
CA LEU A 141 -6.14 15.68 -21.20
C LEU A 141 -6.92 14.93 -20.10
N PHE A 142 -6.33 13.87 -19.57
CA PHE A 142 -6.93 13.10 -18.47
C PHE A 142 -7.25 13.98 -17.26
N LYS A 143 -6.29 14.79 -16.78
CA LYS A 143 -6.52 15.73 -15.67
C LYS A 143 -7.68 16.70 -15.95
N LYS A 144 -7.81 17.20 -17.18
CA LYS A 144 -8.91 18.08 -17.58
C LYS A 144 -10.27 17.37 -17.62
N SER A 145 -10.28 16.06 -17.86
CA SER A 145 -11.52 15.27 -17.90
C SER A 145 -12.03 14.86 -16.52
N LEU A 146 -11.18 14.85 -15.49
CA LEU A 146 -11.53 14.39 -14.14
C LEU A 146 -12.77 15.10 -13.55
N PRO A 147 -12.90 16.44 -13.61
CA PRO A 147 -14.11 17.11 -13.08
C PRO A 147 -15.40 16.65 -13.76
N THR A 148 -15.34 16.38 -15.06
CA THR A 148 -16.50 15.85 -15.81
C THR A 148 -16.75 14.38 -15.47
N MET A 149 -15.71 13.55 -15.45
CA MET A 149 -15.82 12.11 -15.17
C MET A 149 -16.35 11.84 -13.76
N TYR A 150 -15.88 12.60 -12.79
CA TYR A 150 -16.22 12.42 -11.38
C TYR A 150 -17.22 13.48 -10.86
N ASN A 151 -17.88 14.21 -11.74
CA ASN A 151 -18.87 15.22 -11.41
C ASN A 151 -18.40 16.24 -10.36
N SER A 152 -17.14 16.69 -10.49
CA SER A 152 -16.48 17.61 -9.56
C SER A 152 -16.50 17.16 -8.09
N THR A 153 -16.63 15.87 -7.83
CA THR A 153 -16.45 15.31 -6.50
C THR A 153 -14.97 15.30 -6.09
N LYS A 154 -14.69 14.96 -4.85
CA LYS A 154 -13.31 14.87 -4.32
C LYS A 154 -12.36 14.03 -5.20
N TYR A 155 -12.85 13.03 -5.92
CA TYR A 155 -12.05 12.25 -6.88
C TYR A 155 -11.38 13.10 -7.97
N ALA A 156 -12.01 14.20 -8.39
CA ALA A 156 -11.44 15.06 -9.43
C ALA A 156 -10.11 15.71 -9.02
N ASP A 157 -9.89 15.90 -7.72
CA ASP A 157 -8.74 16.64 -7.17
C ASP A 157 -7.79 15.74 -6.36
N ARG A 158 -7.93 14.42 -6.41
CA ARG A 158 -7.17 13.47 -5.59
C ARG A 158 -6.40 12.44 -6.42
N MET A 159 -5.78 12.89 -7.51
CA MET A 159 -4.89 11.98 -8.26
C MET A 159 -3.76 11.45 -7.35
N PRO A 160 -3.51 10.13 -7.32
CA PRO A 160 -2.53 9.52 -6.41
C PRO A 160 -1.12 10.11 -6.51
N ILE A 161 -0.68 10.53 -7.72
CA ILE A 161 0.64 11.15 -7.91
C ILE A 161 0.79 12.50 -7.19
N GLY A 162 -0.31 13.11 -6.77
CA GLY A 162 -0.31 14.37 -6.04
C GLY A 162 0.18 15.59 -6.81
N THR A 163 0.65 16.59 -6.05
CA THR A 163 1.20 17.83 -6.60
C THR A 163 2.64 18.04 -6.15
N MET A 164 3.46 18.65 -7.01
CA MET A 164 4.86 18.92 -6.69
C MET A 164 5.02 19.90 -5.53
N GLU A 165 4.10 20.85 -5.42
CA GLU A 165 4.11 21.79 -4.30
C GLU A 165 4.05 21.06 -2.94
N ILE A 166 3.17 20.07 -2.81
CA ILE A 166 3.06 19.27 -1.58
C ILE A 166 4.25 18.33 -1.45
N ILE A 167 4.58 17.54 -2.49
CA ILE A 167 5.66 16.53 -2.45
C ILE A 167 7.01 17.15 -2.05
N GLU A 168 7.32 18.34 -2.55
CA GLU A 168 8.60 19.03 -2.22
C GLU A 168 8.61 19.63 -0.81
N ASN A 169 7.44 19.99 -0.25
CA ASN A 169 7.37 20.88 0.93
C ASN A 169 6.61 20.29 2.13
N PHE A 170 5.94 19.13 2.03
CA PHE A 170 5.23 18.57 3.18
C PHE A 170 6.19 18.32 4.36
N LYS A 171 5.68 18.53 5.58
CA LYS A 171 6.44 18.26 6.81
C LYS A 171 6.43 16.76 7.09
N TYR A 172 7.53 16.24 7.60
CA TYR A 172 7.61 14.79 7.99
C TYR A 172 6.43 14.36 8.88
N LYS A 173 6.01 15.25 9.77
CA LYS A 173 4.84 15.00 10.62
C LYS A 173 3.57 14.77 9.82
N THR A 174 3.34 15.50 8.74
CA THR A 174 2.14 15.36 7.90
C THR A 174 2.04 13.97 7.29
N LEU A 175 3.17 13.41 6.81
CA LEU A 175 3.22 12.04 6.30
C LEU A 175 2.97 11.00 7.41
N ARG A 176 3.62 11.21 8.58
CA ARG A 176 3.45 10.30 9.73
C ARG A 176 2.03 10.36 10.29
N ASP A 177 1.40 11.53 10.32
CA ASP A 177 0.01 11.69 10.74
C ASP A 177 -0.91 10.91 9.77
N PHE A 178 -0.73 11.07 8.45
CA PHE A 178 -1.49 10.30 7.46
C PHE A 178 -1.32 8.78 7.64
N TYR A 179 -0.09 8.32 7.89
CA TYR A 179 0.18 6.92 8.17
C TYR A 179 -0.55 6.44 9.43
N HIS A 180 -0.45 7.16 10.55
CA HIS A 180 -1.09 6.77 11.81
C HIS A 180 -2.62 6.87 11.77
N ASP A 181 -3.18 7.78 10.99
CA ASP A 181 -4.62 7.91 10.85
C ASP A 181 -5.23 6.76 10.04
N TRP A 182 -4.53 6.26 9.03
CA TRP A 182 -5.12 5.41 8.02
C TRP A 182 -4.56 3.98 7.94
N TYR A 183 -3.27 3.75 8.25
CA TYR A 183 -2.71 2.38 8.26
C TYR A 183 -3.07 1.69 9.57
N ARG A 184 -4.26 1.11 9.58
CA ARG A 184 -4.86 0.49 10.76
C ARG A 184 -5.60 -0.79 10.40
N THR A 185 -5.66 -1.70 11.33
CA THR A 185 -6.12 -3.09 11.12
C THR A 185 -7.54 -3.21 10.59
N ASP A 186 -8.46 -2.30 10.96
CA ASP A 186 -9.84 -2.29 10.48
C ASP A 186 -9.99 -1.84 9.01
N LEU A 187 -8.94 -1.29 8.42
CA LEU A 187 -8.86 -0.93 7.00
C LEU A 187 -7.92 -1.84 6.21
N GLN A 188 -7.43 -2.93 6.80
CA GLN A 188 -6.45 -3.82 6.21
C GLN A 188 -7.01 -5.21 5.93
N ALA A 189 -6.61 -5.76 4.79
CA ALA A 189 -6.80 -7.16 4.49
C ALA A 189 -5.51 -7.78 3.97
N ILE A 190 -5.23 -9.02 4.37
CA ILE A 190 -4.13 -9.82 3.80
C ILE A 190 -4.70 -11.00 3.02
N ALA A 191 -4.06 -11.37 1.92
CA ALA A 191 -4.42 -12.55 1.15
C ALA A 191 -3.17 -13.36 0.82
N ILE A 192 -3.23 -14.67 1.10
CA ILE A 192 -2.17 -15.62 0.79
C ILE A 192 -2.76 -16.71 -0.13
N VAL A 193 -2.16 -16.88 -1.29
CA VAL A 193 -2.66 -17.80 -2.33
C VAL A 193 -1.50 -18.64 -2.85
N GLY A 194 -1.60 -19.97 -2.80
CA GLY A 194 -0.56 -20.85 -3.36
C GLY A 194 -0.50 -22.25 -2.78
N ASP A 195 0.62 -22.89 -3.01
CA ASP A 195 0.91 -24.23 -2.47
C ASP A 195 1.40 -24.12 -1.01
N ILE A 196 0.44 -24.08 -0.11
CA ILE A 196 0.60 -23.80 1.32
C ILE A 196 -0.26 -24.73 2.17
N ASP A 197 0.09 -24.88 3.43
CA ASP A 197 -0.79 -25.46 4.44
C ASP A 197 -1.65 -24.35 5.08
N VAL A 198 -2.97 -24.48 4.94
CA VAL A 198 -3.93 -23.45 5.40
C VAL A 198 -3.88 -23.28 6.91
N ALA A 199 -3.83 -24.40 7.66
CA ALA A 199 -3.84 -24.32 9.14
C ALA A 199 -2.54 -23.73 9.69
N GLU A 200 -1.40 -24.07 9.07
CA GLU A 200 -0.11 -23.49 9.43
C GLU A 200 -0.08 -21.96 9.17
N ILE A 201 -0.54 -21.54 7.97
CA ILE A 201 -0.59 -20.11 7.62
C ILE A 201 -1.53 -19.35 8.55
N GLU A 202 -2.71 -19.91 8.85
CA GLU A 202 -3.68 -19.28 9.75
C GLU A 202 -3.09 -19.06 11.15
N ALA A 203 -2.47 -20.09 11.72
CA ALA A 203 -1.81 -19.98 13.03
C ALA A 203 -0.69 -18.92 13.05
N LYS A 204 0.09 -18.81 11.96
CA LYS A 204 1.14 -17.79 11.80
C LYS A 204 0.54 -16.38 11.70
N ILE A 205 -0.55 -16.22 10.95
CA ILE A 205 -1.27 -14.94 10.85
C ILE A 205 -1.79 -14.52 12.22
N GLU A 206 -2.50 -15.41 12.92
CA GLU A 206 -3.03 -15.12 14.26
C GLU A 206 -1.92 -14.68 15.22
N LYS A 207 -0.81 -15.42 15.24
CA LYS A 207 0.34 -15.11 16.10
C LYS A 207 0.98 -13.76 15.78
N LEU A 208 1.13 -13.44 14.50
CA LEU A 208 1.91 -12.28 14.05
C LEU A 208 1.07 -10.99 14.03
N PHE A 209 -0.19 -11.06 13.58
CA PHE A 209 -1.01 -9.87 13.38
C PHE A 209 -1.97 -9.56 14.53
N SER A 210 -2.33 -10.52 15.38
CA SER A 210 -3.21 -10.24 16.52
C SER A 210 -2.63 -9.25 17.55
N PRO A 211 -1.28 -9.15 17.74
CA PRO A 211 -0.69 -8.16 18.63
C PRO A 211 -0.78 -6.71 18.13
N ILE A 212 -1.01 -6.48 16.83
CA ILE A 212 -1.17 -5.13 16.30
C ILE A 212 -2.38 -4.47 16.96
N PRO A 213 -2.21 -3.30 17.63
CA PRO A 213 -3.28 -2.69 18.38
C PRO A 213 -4.37 -2.12 17.48
N ALA A 214 -5.64 -2.33 17.82
CA ALA A 214 -6.73 -1.59 17.20
C ALA A 214 -6.71 -0.12 17.67
N ILE A 215 -6.88 0.83 16.74
CA ILE A 215 -6.93 2.25 17.07
C ILE A 215 -8.25 2.56 17.79
N LYS A 216 -8.15 3.28 18.91
CA LYS A 216 -9.33 3.76 19.66
C LYS A 216 -9.88 5.03 19.00
N ASN A 217 -11.20 5.06 18.75
CA ASN A 217 -11.89 6.19 18.13
C ASN A 217 -11.23 6.61 16.79
N PRO A 218 -11.13 5.70 15.82
CA PRO A 218 -10.48 6.00 14.55
C PRO A 218 -11.27 7.05 13.77
N LEU A 219 -10.57 7.79 12.92
CA LEU A 219 -11.22 8.68 11.95
C LEU A 219 -12.14 7.85 11.04
N PRO A 220 -13.38 8.30 10.76
CA PRO A 220 -14.26 7.60 9.85
C PRO A 220 -13.66 7.60 8.43
N ARG A 221 -13.59 6.42 7.82
CA ARG A 221 -13.25 6.35 6.40
C ARG A 221 -14.39 6.93 5.57
N ILE A 222 -14.10 8.00 4.86
CA ILE A 222 -15.08 8.63 3.98
C ILE A 222 -15.35 7.76 2.75
N VAL A 223 -16.60 7.74 2.33
CA VAL A 223 -17.05 7.21 1.03
C VAL A 223 -17.59 8.39 0.24
N VAL A 224 -17.01 8.64 -0.91
CA VAL A 224 -17.44 9.73 -1.79
C VAL A 224 -18.36 9.16 -2.84
N GLU A 225 -19.64 9.55 -2.79
CA GLU A 225 -20.61 9.17 -3.81
C GLU A 225 -20.41 10.05 -5.05
N ILE A 226 -20.40 9.42 -6.22
CA ILE A 226 -20.40 10.13 -7.52
C ILE A 226 -21.85 10.24 -7.97
N PRO A 227 -22.41 11.46 -8.02
CA PRO A 227 -23.78 11.64 -8.48
C PRO A 227 -23.99 11.16 -9.92
N ASP A 228 -25.16 10.64 -10.21
CA ASP A 228 -25.54 10.22 -11.55
C ASP A 228 -25.62 11.41 -12.51
N ASN A 229 -24.83 11.38 -13.57
CA ASN A 229 -24.79 12.39 -14.63
C ASN A 229 -25.63 12.05 -15.86
N SER A 230 -26.52 11.08 -15.78
CA SER A 230 -27.33 10.61 -16.92
C SER A 230 -28.16 11.71 -17.62
N LYS A 231 -28.29 12.89 -17.00
CA LYS A 231 -29.00 14.07 -17.57
C LYS A 231 -28.09 15.07 -18.28
N MET A 232 -26.79 14.81 -18.39
CA MET A 232 -25.79 15.72 -18.97
C MET A 232 -25.36 15.32 -20.41
N LEU A 233 -26.05 14.39 -21.04
CA LEU A 233 -25.85 14.00 -22.44
C LEU A 233 -26.92 14.62 -23.33
#